data_c8d4b46c3d4d155b3723d029f36e6a8e
#
_entry.id   c8d4b46c3d4d155b3723d029f36e6a8e
#
_cell.length_a   1.000
_cell.length_b   1.000
_cell.length_c   1.000
_cell.angle_alpha   90.00
_cell.angle_beta   90.00
_cell.angle_gamma   90.00
#
_symmetry.space_group_name_H-M   'P 1'
#
loop_
_entity.id
_entity.type
_entity.pdbx_description
1 polymer ?
#
loop_
_entity_poly.entity_id
_entity_poly.type
_entity_poly.pdbx_seq_one_letter_code
_entity_poly.pdbx_strand_id
1 'polypeptide(L)'
;MVDPADFPEPALVPVNGVDLEVFEAGRENKGKPIVLCHGWPEHAFTWRYQMPVLAAAGYHVIAPNQRGYGNSSRPAEVTDYDIEHLTGDLVALLDHYGYEDATFVGHDWGAFVVWGLTLLHPGRVNKLINLSLPYQVRGETPWIEGMETFLGGDFYFVHFNRQPGVADAVFEGNTSQFIRNLYRKNVPPAPPEPGMALINLAKAETPLGEPVMSDSDLAVIVSAFETSGFTGGINWYRNLDRDWHQLADADPIIKQPTLMIYGDRDLAVPRFEKLAEFVPEVEVVGLDCGHWIQQEMPEETNRVISEWLDRQG
;
A
#
# COMPACT_ATOMS: atom_id res chain seq x y z
N MET A 1 -19.36 -12.02 -1.26
CA MET A 1 -18.32 -11.91 -0.21
C MET A 1 -17.43 -13.12 -0.39
N VAL A 2 -16.12 -12.91 -0.40
CA VAL A 2 -15.13 -14.01 -0.40
C VAL A 2 -15.04 -14.51 1.04
N ASP A 3 -15.15 -15.82 1.25
CA ASP A 3 -14.91 -16.40 2.58
C ASP A 3 -13.41 -16.27 2.88
N PRO A 4 -12.98 -15.80 4.06
CA PRO A 4 -11.57 -15.82 4.44
C PRO A 4 -10.88 -17.17 4.26
N ALA A 5 -11.62 -18.25 4.42
CA ALA A 5 -11.14 -19.62 4.20
C ALA A 5 -10.82 -19.95 2.72
N ASP A 6 -11.33 -19.16 1.78
CA ASP A 6 -11.05 -19.32 0.34
C ASP A 6 -9.83 -18.48 -0.11
N PHE A 7 -9.24 -17.68 0.78
CA PHE A 7 -8.01 -16.95 0.46
C PHE A 7 -6.83 -17.93 0.34
N PRO A 8 -5.93 -17.76 -0.64
CA PRO A 8 -4.84 -18.70 -0.85
C PRO A 8 -3.98 -18.93 0.39
N GLU A 9 -3.48 -20.13 0.57
CA GLU A 9 -2.48 -20.43 1.59
C GLU A 9 -1.14 -19.78 1.18
N PRO A 10 -0.45 -19.11 2.11
CA PRO A 10 0.82 -18.44 1.79
C PRO A 10 2.01 -19.40 1.76
N ALA A 11 3.04 -18.97 1.05
CA ALA A 11 4.38 -19.54 1.13
C ALA A 11 5.38 -18.48 1.62
N LEU A 12 6.40 -18.89 2.38
CA LEU A 12 7.54 -18.03 2.67
C LEU A 12 8.53 -18.10 1.50
N VAL A 13 8.79 -16.95 0.90
CA VAL A 13 9.66 -16.81 -0.27
C VAL A 13 10.91 -16.01 0.14
N PRO A 14 12.13 -16.60 0.07
CA PRO A 14 13.35 -15.89 0.38
C PRO A 14 13.71 -14.93 -0.75
N VAL A 15 13.82 -13.64 -0.42
CA VAL A 15 14.14 -12.54 -1.35
C VAL A 15 15.01 -11.52 -0.64
N ASN A 16 16.00 -10.94 -1.31
CA ASN A 16 16.76 -9.77 -0.84
C ASN A 16 17.18 -9.83 0.66
N GLY A 17 17.56 -11.01 1.16
CA GLY A 17 18.00 -11.21 2.54
C GLY A 17 16.88 -11.30 3.60
N VAL A 18 15.63 -11.33 3.19
CA VAL A 18 14.44 -11.51 4.02
C VAL A 18 13.55 -12.62 3.46
N ASP A 19 12.61 -13.12 4.26
CA ASP A 19 11.52 -13.98 3.81
C ASP A 19 10.24 -13.15 3.71
N LEU A 20 9.55 -13.21 2.58
CA LEU A 20 8.22 -12.65 2.41
C LEU A 20 7.16 -13.75 2.46
N GLU A 21 6.08 -13.49 3.18
CA GLU A 21 4.87 -14.29 3.14
C GLU A 21 4.08 -13.91 1.88
N VAL A 22 3.97 -14.84 0.93
CA VAL A 22 3.43 -14.58 -0.40
C VAL A 22 2.19 -15.43 -0.66
N PHE A 23 1.12 -14.79 -1.08
CA PHE A 23 -0.12 -15.42 -1.52
C PHE A 23 -0.17 -15.40 -3.05
N GLU A 24 -0.50 -16.55 -3.66
CA GLU A 24 -0.51 -16.70 -5.11
C GLU A 24 -1.87 -17.19 -5.62
N ALA A 25 -2.23 -16.75 -6.84
CA ALA A 25 -3.36 -17.30 -7.58
C ALA A 25 -3.04 -17.33 -9.09
N GLY A 26 -3.57 -18.32 -9.80
CA GLY A 26 -3.41 -18.42 -11.25
C GLY A 26 -2.00 -18.77 -11.74
N ARG A 27 -1.13 -19.34 -10.92
CA ARG A 27 0.22 -19.75 -11.32
C ARG A 27 0.20 -20.78 -12.45
N GLU A 28 -0.80 -21.65 -12.46
CA GLU A 28 -1.04 -22.66 -13.49
C GLU A 28 -1.34 -22.06 -14.87
N ASN A 29 -1.80 -20.83 -14.94
CA ASN A 29 -2.10 -20.13 -16.20
C ASN A 29 -0.83 -19.88 -17.02
N LYS A 30 0.34 -19.83 -16.38
CA LYS A 30 1.61 -19.43 -17.01
C LYS A 30 1.51 -18.07 -17.74
N GLY A 31 0.61 -17.21 -17.23
CA GLY A 31 0.35 -15.88 -17.76
C GLY A 31 1.38 -14.86 -17.30
N LYS A 32 1.17 -13.61 -17.74
CA LYS A 32 1.98 -12.48 -17.29
C LYS A 32 1.81 -12.28 -15.77
N PRO A 33 2.90 -11.91 -15.04
CA PRO A 33 2.80 -11.67 -13.62
C PRO A 33 2.11 -10.33 -13.32
N ILE A 34 1.32 -10.33 -12.25
CA ILE A 34 0.78 -9.13 -11.64
C ILE A 34 1.05 -9.18 -10.13
N VAL A 35 1.72 -8.16 -9.61
CA VAL A 35 2.12 -8.08 -8.20
C VAL A 35 1.26 -7.05 -7.49
N LEU A 36 0.63 -7.44 -6.37
CA LEU A 36 -0.29 -6.62 -5.60
C LEU A 36 0.34 -6.19 -4.29
N CYS A 37 0.68 -4.91 -4.17
CA CYS A 37 1.36 -4.30 -3.03
C CYS A 37 0.35 -3.58 -2.13
N HIS A 38 0.15 -4.09 -0.91
CA HIS A 38 -0.74 -3.51 0.10
C HIS A 38 -0.11 -2.28 0.77
N GLY A 39 -0.95 -1.47 1.43
CA GLY A 39 -0.55 -0.28 2.18
C GLY A 39 -0.36 -0.50 3.69
N TRP A 40 -0.50 0.60 4.47
CA TRP A 40 -0.44 0.59 5.91
C TRP A 40 -1.76 1.10 6.54
N PRO A 41 -2.25 0.50 7.60
CA PRO A 41 -1.88 -0.81 8.12
C PRO A 41 -2.73 -1.90 7.45
N GLU A 42 -2.19 -2.56 6.44
CA GLU A 42 -2.87 -3.57 5.64
C GLU A 42 -2.17 -4.94 5.72
N HIS A 43 -2.71 -5.90 4.98
CA HIS A 43 -2.24 -7.26 4.79
C HIS A 43 -2.58 -7.65 3.35
N ALA A 44 -1.90 -8.62 2.75
CA ALA A 44 -2.22 -9.10 1.40
C ALA A 44 -3.70 -9.49 1.20
N PHE A 45 -4.41 -9.82 2.28
CA PHE A 45 -5.84 -10.09 2.30
C PHE A 45 -6.71 -8.92 1.82
N THR A 46 -6.16 -7.70 1.77
CA THR A 46 -6.85 -6.55 1.18
C THR A 46 -7.25 -6.80 -0.28
N TRP A 47 -6.50 -7.66 -0.97
CA TRP A 47 -6.66 -8.01 -2.39
C TRP A 47 -7.58 -9.22 -2.64
N ARG A 48 -8.28 -9.73 -1.62
CA ARG A 48 -9.13 -10.94 -1.72
C ARG A 48 -10.17 -10.91 -2.82
N TYR A 49 -10.64 -9.73 -3.21
CA TYR A 49 -11.61 -9.57 -4.30
C TYR A 49 -10.95 -9.42 -5.68
N GLN A 50 -9.72 -8.93 -5.74
CA GLN A 50 -8.97 -8.69 -6.98
C GLN A 50 -8.26 -9.97 -7.46
N MET A 51 -7.66 -10.71 -6.54
CA MET A 51 -6.87 -11.90 -6.87
C MET A 51 -7.64 -12.93 -7.72
N PRO A 52 -8.85 -13.37 -7.35
CA PRO A 52 -9.57 -14.39 -8.15
C PRO A 52 -9.97 -13.85 -9.53
N VAL A 53 -10.30 -12.58 -9.67
CA VAL A 53 -10.68 -11.97 -10.94
C VAL A 53 -9.50 -11.91 -11.90
N LEU A 54 -8.36 -11.45 -11.41
CA LEU A 54 -7.13 -11.36 -12.20
C LEU A 54 -6.58 -12.75 -12.57
N ALA A 55 -6.66 -13.72 -11.65
CA ALA A 55 -6.29 -15.11 -11.95
C ALA A 55 -7.23 -15.71 -13.03
N ALA A 56 -8.52 -15.48 -12.95
CA ALA A 56 -9.48 -15.91 -13.97
C ALA A 56 -9.24 -15.23 -15.34
N ALA A 57 -8.70 -14.01 -15.34
CA ALA A 57 -8.28 -13.30 -16.55
C ALA A 57 -6.94 -13.83 -17.13
N GLY A 58 -6.34 -14.84 -16.50
CA GLY A 58 -5.15 -15.52 -17.01
C GLY A 58 -3.82 -15.03 -16.45
N TYR A 59 -3.81 -14.11 -15.48
CA TYR A 59 -2.59 -13.65 -14.84
C TYR A 59 -2.07 -14.64 -13.80
N HIS A 60 -0.74 -14.63 -13.57
CA HIS A 60 -0.16 -15.12 -12.33
C HIS A 60 -0.16 -13.98 -11.31
N VAL A 61 -1.04 -14.06 -10.32
CA VAL A 61 -1.23 -13.02 -9.30
C VAL A 61 -0.38 -13.34 -8.09
N ILE A 62 0.43 -12.38 -7.66
CA ILE A 62 1.39 -12.50 -6.56
C ILE A 62 1.11 -11.37 -5.57
N ALA A 63 0.69 -11.69 -4.35
CA ALA A 63 0.38 -10.71 -3.31
C ALA A 63 1.26 -10.96 -2.08
N PRO A 64 2.42 -10.29 -1.96
CA PRO A 64 3.25 -10.42 -0.78
C PRO A 64 2.66 -9.61 0.39
N ASN A 65 2.75 -10.16 1.60
CA ASN A 65 2.92 -9.34 2.77
C ASN A 65 4.31 -8.75 2.71
N GLN A 66 4.41 -7.44 2.55
CA GLN A 66 5.71 -6.78 2.40
C GLN A 66 6.49 -6.82 3.72
N ARG A 67 7.82 -6.56 3.71
CA ARG A 67 8.64 -6.63 4.93
C ARG A 67 8.04 -5.81 6.07
N GLY A 68 7.98 -6.41 7.26
CA GLY A 68 7.39 -5.81 8.45
C GLY A 68 5.94 -6.23 8.71
N TYR A 69 5.29 -6.99 7.81
CA TYR A 69 3.88 -7.35 7.90
C TYR A 69 3.65 -8.86 7.94
N GLY A 70 2.57 -9.28 8.57
CA GLY A 70 2.17 -10.68 8.66
C GLY A 70 3.30 -11.57 9.20
N ASN A 71 3.58 -12.68 8.51
CA ASN A 71 4.68 -13.58 8.81
C ASN A 71 5.97 -13.25 8.02
N SER A 72 6.00 -12.18 7.24
CA SER A 72 7.21 -11.69 6.59
C SER A 72 8.25 -11.26 7.61
N SER A 73 9.51 -11.27 7.21
CA SER A 73 10.63 -10.85 8.06
C SER A 73 10.46 -9.42 8.56
N ARG A 74 10.90 -9.21 9.79
CA ARG A 74 10.87 -7.92 10.50
C ARG A 74 12.29 -7.56 10.96
N PRO A 75 13.14 -7.03 10.05
CA PRO A 75 14.47 -6.54 10.41
C PRO A 75 14.43 -5.54 11.56
N ALA A 76 15.47 -5.52 12.40
CA ALA A 76 15.49 -4.71 13.60
C ALA A 76 15.81 -3.22 13.33
N GLU A 77 16.63 -2.98 12.30
CA GLU A 77 17.08 -1.63 11.98
C GLU A 77 16.03 -0.86 11.19
N VAL A 78 15.78 0.39 11.56
CA VAL A 78 14.85 1.28 10.83
C VAL A 78 15.25 1.40 9.36
N THR A 79 16.54 1.51 9.08
CA THR A 79 17.08 1.67 7.72
C THR A 79 16.87 0.48 6.79
N ASP A 80 16.50 -0.69 7.34
CA ASP A 80 16.16 -1.86 6.53
C ASP A 80 14.76 -1.76 5.87
N TYR A 81 14.05 -0.65 6.10
CA TYR A 81 12.71 -0.38 5.58
C TYR A 81 12.66 0.83 4.63
N ASP A 82 13.80 1.26 4.11
CA ASP A 82 13.87 2.32 3.12
C ASP A 82 13.43 1.86 1.72
N ILE A 83 13.24 2.81 0.81
CA ILE A 83 12.71 2.54 -0.53
C ILE A 83 13.60 1.60 -1.36
N GLU A 84 14.93 1.61 -1.16
CA GLU A 84 15.83 0.68 -1.85
C GLU A 84 15.60 -0.75 -1.40
N HIS A 85 15.39 -0.99 -0.10
CA HIS A 85 15.07 -2.30 0.44
C HIS A 85 13.68 -2.77 0.02
N LEU A 86 12.66 -1.90 0.12
CA LEU A 86 11.29 -2.25 -0.25
C LEU A 86 11.16 -2.60 -1.74
N THR A 87 11.79 -1.81 -2.61
CA THR A 87 11.78 -2.07 -4.05
C THR A 87 12.67 -3.26 -4.43
N GLY A 88 13.81 -3.41 -3.74
CA GLY A 88 14.71 -4.55 -3.88
C GLY A 88 14.03 -5.89 -3.59
N ASP A 89 13.11 -5.93 -2.62
CA ASP A 89 12.31 -7.13 -2.33
C ASP A 89 11.42 -7.52 -3.51
N LEU A 90 10.75 -6.53 -4.12
CA LEU A 90 9.88 -6.78 -5.27
C LEU A 90 10.67 -7.23 -6.51
N VAL A 91 11.85 -6.64 -6.73
CA VAL A 91 12.77 -7.09 -7.80
C VAL A 91 13.21 -8.53 -7.57
N ALA A 92 13.66 -8.86 -6.35
CA ALA A 92 14.07 -10.20 -6.01
C ALA A 92 12.90 -11.22 -6.03
N LEU A 93 11.68 -10.78 -5.76
CA LEU A 93 10.48 -11.59 -5.89
C LEU A 93 10.23 -11.98 -7.36
N LEU A 94 10.38 -11.03 -8.30
CA LEU A 94 10.33 -11.35 -9.73
C LEU A 94 11.42 -12.34 -10.13
N ASP A 95 12.66 -12.15 -9.66
CA ASP A 95 13.78 -13.04 -9.94
C ASP A 95 13.51 -14.47 -9.42
N HIS A 96 12.93 -14.58 -8.21
CA HIS A 96 12.53 -15.88 -7.63
C HIS A 96 11.55 -16.64 -8.54
N TYR A 97 10.60 -15.93 -9.15
CA TYR A 97 9.63 -16.55 -10.06
C TYR A 97 10.12 -16.64 -11.51
N GLY A 98 11.28 -16.08 -11.83
CA GLY A 98 11.87 -16.09 -13.18
C GLY A 98 11.22 -15.09 -14.15
N TYR A 99 10.64 -14.01 -13.63
CA TYR A 99 10.04 -12.94 -14.44
C TYR A 99 11.01 -11.79 -14.65
N GLU A 100 11.07 -11.28 -15.88
CA GLU A 100 11.85 -10.10 -16.23
C GLU A 100 11.18 -8.81 -15.74
N ASP A 101 9.87 -8.70 -15.96
CA ASP A 101 9.03 -7.58 -15.53
C ASP A 101 7.63 -8.05 -15.08
N ALA A 102 6.87 -7.15 -14.49
CA ALA A 102 5.48 -7.39 -14.11
C ALA A 102 4.61 -6.13 -14.25
N THR A 103 3.29 -6.35 -14.23
CA THR A 103 2.36 -5.29 -13.85
C THR A 103 2.34 -5.18 -12.34
N PHE A 104 2.48 -3.97 -11.80
CA PHE A 104 2.39 -3.72 -10.36
C PHE A 104 1.13 -2.95 -10.00
N VAL A 105 0.46 -3.39 -8.96
CA VAL A 105 -0.71 -2.73 -8.37
C VAL A 105 -0.37 -2.33 -6.95
N GLY A 106 -0.52 -1.07 -6.60
CA GLY A 106 -0.27 -0.57 -5.27
C GLY A 106 -1.47 0.17 -4.67
N HIS A 107 -1.66 0.06 -3.36
CA HIS A 107 -2.60 0.87 -2.60
C HIS A 107 -1.87 1.54 -1.44
N ASP A 108 -2.18 2.81 -1.16
CA ASP A 108 -1.59 3.60 -0.06
C ASP A 108 -0.05 3.53 -0.06
N TRP A 109 0.61 3.01 0.98
CA TRP A 109 2.05 2.78 1.00
C TRP A 109 2.53 1.82 -0.08
N GLY A 110 1.72 0.82 -0.45
CA GLY A 110 2.02 -0.04 -1.60
C GLY A 110 2.13 0.76 -2.90
N ALA A 111 1.30 1.79 -3.10
CA ALA A 111 1.44 2.71 -4.23
C ALA A 111 2.74 3.52 -4.16
N PHE A 112 3.13 4.02 -2.96
CA PHE A 112 4.42 4.69 -2.78
C PHE A 112 5.60 3.79 -3.17
N VAL A 113 5.58 2.52 -2.73
CA VAL A 113 6.62 1.54 -3.10
C VAL A 113 6.64 1.28 -4.60
N VAL A 114 5.47 1.13 -5.25
CA VAL A 114 5.38 0.90 -6.69
C VAL A 114 5.86 2.12 -7.49
N TRP A 115 5.56 3.35 -7.05
CA TRP A 115 6.16 4.56 -7.63
C TRP A 115 7.68 4.55 -7.51
N GLY A 116 8.21 4.26 -6.31
CA GLY A 116 9.65 4.15 -6.05
C GLY A 116 10.32 3.04 -6.88
N LEU A 117 9.67 1.87 -7.00
CA LEU A 117 10.14 0.78 -7.86
C LEU A 117 10.29 1.23 -9.31
N THR A 118 9.32 1.98 -9.81
CA THR A 118 9.36 2.45 -11.21
C THR A 118 10.47 3.46 -11.44
N LEU A 119 10.77 4.30 -10.45
CA LEU A 119 11.87 5.26 -10.52
C LEU A 119 13.24 4.59 -10.46
N LEU A 120 13.41 3.61 -9.56
CA LEU A 120 14.70 2.96 -9.31
C LEU A 120 14.96 1.78 -10.27
N HIS A 121 13.90 1.07 -10.69
CA HIS A 121 13.99 -0.14 -11.49
C HIS A 121 13.01 -0.13 -12.68
N PRO A 122 13.03 0.91 -13.55
CA PRO A 122 12.03 1.09 -14.61
C PRO A 122 11.91 -0.10 -15.57
N GLY A 123 12.99 -0.88 -15.76
CA GLY A 123 12.99 -2.09 -16.58
C GLY A 123 12.27 -3.29 -15.97
N ARG A 124 11.88 -3.22 -14.68
CA ARG A 124 11.16 -4.30 -13.99
C ARG A 124 9.65 -4.07 -13.94
N VAL A 125 9.20 -2.91 -14.42
CA VAL A 125 7.80 -2.49 -14.39
C VAL A 125 7.26 -2.37 -15.80
N ASN A 126 6.33 -3.25 -16.16
CA ASN A 126 5.66 -3.25 -17.46
C ASN A 126 4.51 -2.23 -17.47
N LYS A 127 3.67 -2.25 -16.45
CA LYS A 127 2.51 -1.37 -16.26
C LYS A 127 2.32 -1.07 -14.78
N LEU A 128 1.68 0.07 -14.49
CA LEU A 128 1.34 0.48 -13.13
C LEU A 128 -0.17 0.64 -12.96
N ILE A 129 -0.66 0.20 -11.81
CA ILE A 129 -2.02 0.49 -11.34
C ILE A 129 -1.91 0.93 -9.89
N ASN A 130 -2.14 2.21 -9.61
CA ASN A 130 -2.06 2.71 -8.25
C ASN A 130 -3.40 3.24 -7.75
N LEU A 131 -3.72 2.90 -6.50
CA LEU A 131 -4.95 3.26 -5.82
C LEU A 131 -4.63 4.23 -4.67
N SER A 132 -5.47 5.24 -4.50
CA SER A 132 -5.43 6.26 -3.45
C SER A 132 -4.27 7.26 -3.57
N LEU A 133 -3.02 6.82 -3.60
CA LEU A 133 -1.86 7.70 -3.53
C LEU A 133 -1.29 8.03 -4.93
N PRO A 134 -1.46 9.27 -5.45
CA PRO A 134 -0.85 9.69 -6.71
C PRO A 134 0.65 9.86 -6.57
N TYR A 135 1.35 9.80 -7.72
CA TYR A 135 2.75 10.13 -7.78
C TYR A 135 3.01 11.57 -7.35
N GLN A 136 3.96 11.72 -6.45
CA GLN A 136 4.45 13.02 -6.00
C GLN A 136 5.92 13.16 -6.34
N VAL A 137 6.24 14.13 -7.18
CA VAL A 137 7.63 14.45 -7.48
C VAL A 137 8.34 14.92 -6.23
N ARG A 138 9.56 14.45 -6.08
CA ARG A 138 10.47 14.91 -5.03
C ARG A 138 10.64 16.43 -5.09
N GLY A 139 10.24 17.13 -4.02
CA GLY A 139 10.45 18.58 -3.87
C GLY A 139 11.89 18.92 -3.46
N GLU A 140 12.14 20.19 -3.17
CA GLU A 140 13.45 20.69 -2.73
C GLU A 140 13.74 20.39 -1.26
N THR A 141 12.68 20.20 -0.45
CA THR A 141 12.78 19.96 1.00
C THR A 141 12.48 18.49 1.30
N PRO A 142 13.23 17.84 2.20
CA PRO A 142 12.91 16.51 2.70
C PRO A 142 11.47 16.42 3.20
N TRP A 143 10.85 15.26 3.02
CA TRP A 143 9.39 15.17 3.18
C TRP A 143 8.92 15.41 4.61
N ILE A 144 9.60 14.84 5.62
CA ILE A 144 9.23 15.03 7.04
C ILE A 144 9.46 16.48 7.46
N GLU A 145 10.58 17.09 7.04
CA GLU A 145 10.87 18.50 7.33
C GLU A 145 9.80 19.43 6.72
N GLY A 146 9.42 19.16 5.47
CA GLY A 146 8.34 19.90 4.79
C GLY A 146 7.00 19.73 5.50
N MET A 147 6.60 18.49 5.84
CA MET A 147 5.36 18.21 6.55
C MET A 147 5.35 18.86 7.94
N GLU A 148 6.45 18.83 8.68
CA GLU A 148 6.57 19.47 9.99
C GLU A 148 6.33 20.98 9.89
N THR A 149 6.89 21.61 8.85
CA THR A 149 6.74 23.06 8.60
C THR A 149 5.30 23.44 8.28
N PHE A 150 4.58 22.66 7.47
CA PHE A 150 3.25 22.99 6.98
C PHE A 150 2.09 22.43 7.81
N LEU A 151 2.27 21.25 8.43
CA LEU A 151 1.22 20.53 9.15
C LEU A 151 1.48 20.45 10.67
N GLY A 152 2.68 20.81 11.12
CA GLY A 152 3.07 20.78 12.52
C GLY A 152 3.59 19.43 13.00
N GLY A 153 4.25 19.45 14.18
CA GLY A 153 4.89 18.28 14.78
C GLY A 153 3.94 17.16 15.22
N ASP A 154 2.64 17.47 15.37
CA ASP A 154 1.62 16.50 15.74
C ASP A 154 1.05 15.73 14.55
N PHE A 155 1.35 16.12 13.30
CA PHE A 155 0.96 15.33 12.14
C PHE A 155 1.57 13.94 12.23
N TYR A 156 0.80 12.88 11.99
CA TYR A 156 1.21 11.51 12.35
C TYR A 156 2.51 11.04 11.68
N PHE A 157 2.82 11.45 10.43
CA PHE A 157 4.11 11.17 9.79
C PHE A 157 5.27 11.79 10.58
N VAL A 158 5.11 13.05 11.00
CA VAL A 158 6.11 13.77 11.79
C VAL A 158 6.23 13.15 13.18
N HIS A 159 5.10 12.84 13.82
CA HIS A 159 5.06 12.21 15.13
C HIS A 159 5.79 10.85 15.13
N PHE A 160 5.57 9.98 14.12
CA PHE A 160 6.26 8.68 14.01
C PHE A 160 7.78 8.83 13.91
N ASN A 161 8.25 9.91 13.29
CA ASN A 161 9.67 10.23 13.16
C ASN A 161 10.26 10.88 14.40
N ARG A 162 9.55 11.82 15.03
CA ARG A 162 10.05 12.62 16.14
C ARG A 162 9.89 11.95 17.50
N GLN A 163 8.94 11.02 17.62
CA GLN A 163 8.62 10.29 18.85
C GLN A 163 8.57 8.77 18.61
N PRO A 164 9.70 8.15 18.26
CA PRO A 164 9.75 6.72 17.95
C PRO A 164 9.31 5.87 19.15
N GLY A 165 8.53 4.81 18.89
CA GLY A 165 8.01 3.89 19.90
C GLY A 165 6.71 4.33 20.56
N VAL A 166 6.33 5.62 20.51
CA VAL A 166 5.09 6.09 21.17
C VAL A 166 3.84 5.58 20.46
N ALA A 167 3.74 5.80 19.15
CA ALA A 167 2.62 5.31 18.36
C ALA A 167 2.60 3.78 18.31
N ASP A 168 3.76 3.16 18.13
CA ASP A 168 3.96 1.71 18.14
C ASP A 168 3.28 1.06 19.38
N ALA A 169 3.65 1.53 20.58
CA ALA A 169 3.12 1.00 21.83
C ALA A 169 1.60 1.24 21.97
N VAL A 170 1.09 2.37 21.48
CA VAL A 170 -0.36 2.65 21.53
C VAL A 170 -1.13 1.73 20.61
N PHE A 171 -0.67 1.50 19.39
CA PHE A 171 -1.35 0.63 18.43
C PHE A 171 -1.28 -0.83 18.86
N GLU A 172 -0.11 -1.31 19.28
CA GLU A 172 0.08 -2.67 19.81
C GLU A 172 -0.77 -2.93 21.07
N GLY A 173 -0.89 -1.95 21.96
CA GLY A 173 -1.77 -2.04 23.14
C GLY A 173 -3.26 -2.00 22.81
N ASN A 174 -3.66 -1.64 21.58
CA ASN A 174 -5.05 -1.47 21.16
C ASN A 174 -5.32 -2.05 19.76
N THR A 175 -4.61 -3.10 19.34
CA THR A 175 -4.62 -3.61 17.95
C THR A 175 -6.03 -3.77 17.37
N SER A 176 -6.86 -4.59 18.01
CA SER A 176 -8.23 -4.85 17.53
C SER A 176 -9.08 -3.57 17.46
N GLN A 177 -8.98 -2.70 18.45
CA GLN A 177 -9.73 -1.45 18.49
C GLN A 177 -9.24 -0.47 17.43
N PHE A 178 -7.92 -0.34 17.23
CA PHE A 178 -7.33 0.53 16.23
C PHE A 178 -7.75 0.11 14.82
N ILE A 179 -7.56 -1.17 14.47
CA ILE A 179 -7.93 -1.70 13.16
C ILE A 179 -9.44 -1.54 12.92
N ARG A 180 -10.29 -1.89 13.89
CA ARG A 180 -11.75 -1.70 13.78
C ARG A 180 -12.15 -0.25 13.54
N ASN A 181 -11.48 0.69 14.21
CA ASN A 181 -11.80 2.11 14.09
C ASN A 181 -11.25 2.76 12.83
N LEU A 182 -10.18 2.20 12.25
CA LEU A 182 -9.54 2.71 11.04
C LEU A 182 -10.25 2.21 9.77
N TYR A 183 -10.66 0.94 9.71
CA TYR A 183 -11.32 0.35 8.54
C TYR A 183 -12.79 0.76 8.45
N ARG A 184 -13.00 2.07 8.25
CA ARG A 184 -14.35 2.66 8.21
C ARG A 184 -14.57 3.43 6.91
N LYS A 185 -15.82 3.44 6.44
CA LYS A 185 -16.31 4.24 5.32
C LYS A 185 -17.43 5.18 5.80
N ASN A 186 -17.75 6.17 4.98
CA ASN A 186 -18.79 7.16 5.29
C ASN A 186 -18.56 7.84 6.65
N VAL A 187 -17.29 8.07 7.00
CA VAL A 187 -16.93 8.77 8.24
C VAL A 187 -17.39 10.21 8.13
N PRO A 188 -18.19 10.72 9.08
CA PRO A 188 -18.61 12.12 9.06
C PRO A 188 -17.41 13.07 9.06
N PRO A 189 -17.46 14.19 8.32
CA PRO A 189 -16.43 15.20 8.41
C PRO A 189 -16.24 15.64 9.88
N ALA A 190 -15.05 15.48 10.41
CA ALA A 190 -14.68 16.02 11.71
C ALA A 190 -13.85 17.30 11.51
N PRO A 191 -13.92 18.26 12.45
CA PRO A 191 -12.98 19.37 12.45
C PRO A 191 -11.56 18.79 12.48
N PRO A 192 -10.59 19.41 11.77
CA PRO A 192 -9.23 18.94 11.76
C PRO A 192 -8.70 18.96 13.21
N GLU A 193 -8.56 17.77 13.78
CA GLU A 193 -7.82 17.62 15.02
C GLU A 193 -6.31 17.67 14.70
N PRO A 194 -5.51 18.36 15.52
CA PRO A 194 -4.07 18.31 15.35
C PRO A 194 -3.57 16.85 15.40
N GLY A 195 -2.66 16.53 14.56
CA GLY A 195 -1.85 15.38 14.26
C GLY A 195 -1.83 14.09 15.08
N MET A 196 -2.45 14.06 16.23
CA MET A 196 -2.60 12.87 17.08
C MET A 196 -3.86 12.05 16.75
N ALA A 197 -4.52 12.35 15.63
CA ALA A 197 -5.80 11.72 15.26
C ALA A 197 -5.74 10.18 15.24
N LEU A 198 -4.66 9.58 14.70
CA LEU A 198 -4.51 8.11 14.68
C LEU A 198 -4.34 7.51 16.08
N ILE A 199 -3.60 8.16 16.97
CA ILE A 199 -3.45 7.71 18.36
C ILE A 199 -4.79 7.82 19.11
N ASN A 200 -5.53 8.91 18.86
CA ASN A 200 -6.85 9.08 19.44
C ASN A 200 -7.84 8.06 18.87
N LEU A 201 -7.75 7.77 17.58
CA LEU A 201 -8.55 6.73 16.91
C LEU A 201 -8.31 5.34 17.54
N ALA A 202 -7.05 5.01 17.84
CA ALA A 202 -6.71 3.74 18.50
C ALA A 202 -7.33 3.60 19.91
N LYS A 203 -7.57 4.72 20.59
CA LYS A 203 -8.16 4.77 21.94
C LYS A 203 -9.66 5.00 21.97
N ALA A 204 -10.28 5.34 20.83
CA ALA A 204 -11.71 5.64 20.77
C ALA A 204 -12.55 4.40 21.03
N GLU A 205 -13.48 4.46 21.98
CA GLU A 205 -14.34 3.33 22.34
C GLU A 205 -15.37 3.02 21.24
N THR A 206 -15.85 4.05 20.56
CA THR A 206 -16.90 3.93 19.54
C THR A 206 -16.35 4.32 18.17
N PRO A 207 -16.39 3.40 17.20
CA PRO A 207 -15.99 3.72 15.83
C PRO A 207 -16.99 4.65 15.15
N LEU A 208 -16.49 5.58 14.34
CA LEU A 208 -17.30 6.44 13.49
C LEU A 208 -17.57 5.78 12.12
N GLY A 209 -18.63 6.19 11.43
CA GLY A 209 -18.96 5.67 10.10
C GLY A 209 -19.38 4.20 10.11
N GLU A 210 -19.29 3.55 8.96
CA GLU A 210 -19.70 2.17 8.71
C GLU A 210 -18.47 1.26 8.54
N PRO A 211 -18.56 -0.05 8.87
CA PRO A 211 -17.44 -0.97 8.61
C PRO A 211 -17.21 -1.15 7.11
N VAL A 212 -15.94 -1.23 6.72
CA VAL A 212 -15.54 -1.53 5.33
C VAL A 212 -15.69 -3.02 5.03
N MET A 213 -15.53 -3.87 6.03
CA MET A 213 -15.50 -5.32 5.90
C MET A 213 -16.32 -6.02 7.00
N SER A 214 -16.55 -7.31 6.85
CA SER A 214 -17.19 -8.15 7.85
C SER A 214 -16.31 -8.34 9.09
N ASP A 215 -16.89 -8.78 10.20
CA ASP A 215 -16.14 -9.10 11.42
C ASP A 215 -15.15 -10.26 11.20
N SER A 216 -15.47 -11.23 10.34
CA SER A 216 -14.56 -12.33 9.99
C SER A 216 -13.37 -11.84 9.17
N ASP A 217 -13.58 -10.93 8.22
CA ASP A 217 -12.49 -10.33 7.43
C ASP A 217 -11.60 -9.45 8.32
N LEU A 218 -12.23 -8.67 9.21
CA LEU A 218 -11.51 -7.82 10.16
C LEU A 218 -10.62 -8.65 11.08
N ALA A 219 -11.10 -9.82 11.52
CA ALA A 219 -10.32 -10.72 12.39
C ALA A 219 -9.03 -11.21 11.72
N VAL A 220 -9.02 -11.41 10.38
CA VAL A 220 -7.79 -11.75 9.63
C VAL A 220 -6.75 -10.66 9.78
N ILE A 221 -7.15 -9.40 9.56
CA ILE A 221 -6.24 -8.25 9.65
C ILE A 221 -5.76 -8.06 11.11
N VAL A 222 -6.66 -8.14 12.08
CA VAL A 222 -6.32 -8.03 13.51
C VAL A 222 -5.29 -9.09 13.90
N SER A 223 -5.50 -10.36 13.53
CA SER A 223 -4.58 -11.46 13.83
C SER A 223 -3.22 -11.28 13.19
N ALA A 224 -3.17 -10.75 11.95
CA ALA A 224 -1.92 -10.42 11.28
C ALA A 224 -1.11 -9.36 12.07
N PHE A 225 -1.77 -8.29 12.55
CA PHE A 225 -1.11 -7.26 13.35
C PHE A 225 -0.82 -7.66 14.79
N GLU A 226 -1.58 -8.57 15.39
CA GLU A 226 -1.21 -9.21 16.67
C GLU A 226 0.07 -10.03 16.53
N THR A 227 0.36 -10.56 15.33
CA THR A 227 1.58 -11.31 15.03
C THR A 227 2.75 -10.39 14.68
N SER A 228 2.56 -9.42 13.79
CA SER A 228 3.62 -8.56 13.28
C SER A 228 3.92 -7.34 14.15
N GLY A 229 2.94 -6.86 14.93
CA GLY A 229 2.98 -5.51 15.48
C GLY A 229 2.85 -4.44 14.41
N PHE A 230 3.06 -3.19 14.79
CA PHE A 230 2.97 -2.03 13.90
C PHE A 230 4.33 -1.42 13.57
N THR A 231 5.36 -1.73 14.35
CA THR A 231 6.69 -1.10 14.24
C THR A 231 7.30 -1.28 12.85
N GLY A 232 7.19 -2.47 12.24
CA GLY A 232 7.70 -2.73 10.90
C GLY A 232 7.10 -1.77 9.85
N GLY A 233 5.78 -1.64 9.83
CA GLY A 233 5.08 -0.72 8.93
C GLY A 233 5.35 0.76 9.25
N ILE A 234 5.45 1.13 10.54
CA ILE A 234 5.79 2.51 10.95
C ILE A 234 7.23 2.87 10.54
N ASN A 235 8.14 1.91 10.45
CA ASN A 235 9.50 2.17 9.98
C ASN A 235 9.56 2.65 8.53
N TRP A 236 8.57 2.36 7.69
CA TRP A 236 8.47 2.94 6.35
C TRP A 236 8.33 4.47 6.42
N TYR A 237 7.47 4.97 7.31
CA TYR A 237 7.34 6.42 7.55
C TYR A 237 8.63 7.06 8.09
N ARG A 238 9.40 6.31 8.89
CA ARG A 238 10.66 6.78 9.48
C ARG A 238 11.79 6.91 8.46
N ASN A 239 11.64 6.30 7.29
CA ASN A 239 12.61 6.39 6.20
C ASN A 239 12.30 7.48 5.18
N LEU A 240 11.17 8.19 5.24
CA LEU A 240 10.75 9.14 4.21
C LEU A 240 11.82 10.18 3.82
N ASP A 241 12.55 10.76 4.79
CA ASP A 241 13.64 11.70 4.47
C ASP A 241 14.84 10.99 3.85
N ARG A 242 15.11 9.74 4.25
CA ARG A 242 16.12 8.89 3.64
C ARG A 242 15.76 8.54 2.21
N ASP A 243 14.52 8.13 1.98
CA ASP A 243 13.96 7.84 0.66
C ASP A 243 14.03 9.05 -0.27
N TRP A 244 13.74 10.25 0.29
CA TRP A 244 13.89 11.50 -0.43
C TRP A 244 15.33 11.70 -0.95
N HIS A 245 16.35 11.32 -0.17
CA HIS A 245 17.74 11.35 -0.62
C HIS A 245 18.06 10.27 -1.65
N GLN A 246 17.59 9.04 -1.45
CA GLN A 246 17.83 7.91 -2.36
C GLN A 246 17.22 8.12 -3.75
N LEU A 247 16.10 8.84 -3.82
CA LEU A 247 15.42 9.18 -5.09
C LEU A 247 16.00 10.44 -5.78
N ALA A 248 17.10 11.01 -5.28
CA ALA A 248 17.63 12.30 -5.75
C ALA A 248 18.05 12.29 -7.23
N ASP A 249 18.65 11.19 -7.68
CA ASP A 249 19.21 11.05 -9.03
C ASP A 249 18.27 10.30 -10.00
N ALA A 250 17.06 9.89 -9.54
CA ALA A 250 16.09 9.20 -10.37
C ALA A 250 15.46 10.17 -11.41
N ASP A 251 15.27 9.67 -12.65
CA ASP A 251 14.46 10.40 -13.64
C ASP A 251 13.02 10.52 -13.12
N PRO A 252 12.50 11.73 -12.89
CA PRO A 252 11.16 11.87 -12.32
C PRO A 252 10.04 11.52 -13.30
N ILE A 253 10.35 11.24 -14.56
CA ILE A 253 9.37 10.93 -15.60
C ILE A 253 9.09 9.43 -15.65
N ILE A 254 7.86 9.06 -15.35
CA ILE A 254 7.37 7.68 -15.43
C ILE A 254 6.75 7.46 -16.80
N LYS A 255 7.33 6.55 -17.58
CA LYS A 255 6.98 6.29 -18.99
C LYS A 255 6.08 5.08 -19.19
N GLN A 256 5.91 4.28 -18.13
CA GLN A 256 5.08 3.09 -18.18
C GLN A 256 3.59 3.46 -18.27
N PRO A 257 2.79 2.71 -19.02
CA PRO A 257 1.34 2.85 -18.98
C PRO A 257 0.83 2.79 -17.56
N THR A 258 0.05 3.77 -17.15
CA THR A 258 -0.34 3.94 -15.75
C THR A 258 -1.84 4.16 -15.61
N LEU A 259 -2.46 3.41 -14.70
CA LEU A 259 -3.81 3.64 -14.22
C LEU A 259 -3.76 4.17 -12.78
N MET A 260 -4.37 5.31 -12.54
CA MET A 260 -4.55 5.87 -11.21
C MET A 260 -6.03 5.85 -10.83
N ILE A 261 -6.38 5.10 -9.77
CA ILE A 261 -7.74 5.03 -9.23
C ILE A 261 -7.76 5.76 -7.88
N TYR A 262 -8.73 6.63 -7.68
CA TYR A 262 -8.89 7.33 -6.41
C TYR A 262 -10.34 7.29 -5.92
N GLY A 263 -10.50 7.41 -4.60
CA GLY A 263 -11.82 7.59 -3.98
C GLY A 263 -12.16 9.08 -3.89
N ASP A 264 -13.34 9.48 -4.38
CA ASP A 264 -13.78 10.88 -4.37
C ASP A 264 -13.94 11.45 -2.95
N ARG A 265 -14.04 10.56 -1.94
CA ARG A 265 -14.15 10.89 -0.52
C ARG A 265 -12.91 10.55 0.30
N ASP A 266 -11.81 10.20 -0.36
CA ASP A 266 -10.53 9.98 0.32
C ASP A 266 -9.98 11.32 0.84
N LEU A 267 -9.42 11.31 2.04
CA LEU A 267 -8.75 12.49 2.62
C LEU A 267 -7.51 12.90 1.82
N ALA A 268 -6.93 11.95 1.11
CA ALA A 268 -5.79 12.15 0.23
C ALA A 268 -6.21 12.49 -1.21
N VAL A 269 -7.38 13.13 -1.44
CA VAL A 269 -7.83 13.50 -2.79
C VAL A 269 -6.71 14.22 -3.52
N PRO A 270 -6.15 13.60 -4.55
CA PRO A 270 -4.92 14.08 -5.14
C PRO A 270 -5.14 15.34 -5.97
N ARG A 271 -4.14 16.21 -5.98
CA ARG A 271 -4.04 17.26 -6.97
C ARG A 271 -3.44 16.66 -8.25
N PHE A 272 -4.29 16.16 -9.12
CA PHE A 272 -3.89 15.54 -10.40
C PHE A 272 -3.36 16.53 -11.43
N GLU A 273 -3.47 17.83 -11.20
CA GLU A 273 -3.13 18.89 -12.16
C GLU A 273 -1.71 18.78 -12.72
N LYS A 274 -0.78 18.22 -11.94
CA LYS A 274 0.60 18.01 -12.36
C LYS A 274 0.97 16.56 -12.65
N LEU A 275 0.07 15.61 -12.40
CA LEU A 275 0.40 14.18 -12.56
C LEU A 275 0.81 13.86 -13.99
N ALA A 276 0.08 14.37 -14.99
CA ALA A 276 0.36 14.14 -16.40
C ALA A 276 1.68 14.77 -16.88
N GLU A 277 2.24 15.74 -16.15
CA GLU A 277 3.55 16.31 -16.47
C GLU A 277 4.68 15.30 -16.23
N PHE A 278 4.50 14.42 -15.25
CA PHE A 278 5.50 13.44 -14.84
C PHE A 278 5.11 11.99 -15.17
N VAL A 279 3.85 11.74 -15.47
CA VAL A 279 3.32 10.45 -15.88
C VAL A 279 2.49 10.64 -17.17
N PRO A 280 3.13 10.82 -18.34
CA PRO A 280 2.43 11.18 -19.58
C PRO A 280 1.37 10.16 -20.03
N GLU A 281 1.58 8.88 -19.73
CA GLU A 281 0.69 7.76 -20.08
C GLU A 281 -0.30 7.40 -18.96
N VAL A 282 -0.70 8.39 -18.11
CA VAL A 282 -1.63 8.13 -17.00
C VAL A 282 -3.09 8.27 -17.45
N GLU A 283 -3.88 7.26 -17.11
CA GLU A 283 -5.35 7.31 -17.08
C GLU A 283 -5.81 7.44 -15.62
N VAL A 284 -6.70 8.39 -15.35
CA VAL A 284 -7.17 8.68 -13.98
C VAL A 284 -8.65 8.39 -13.88
N VAL A 285 -9.06 7.60 -12.87
CA VAL A 285 -10.45 7.20 -12.64
C VAL A 285 -10.84 7.45 -11.19
N GLY A 286 -11.90 8.23 -10.96
CA GLY A 286 -12.51 8.45 -9.65
C GLY A 286 -13.63 7.44 -9.38
N LEU A 287 -13.73 6.95 -8.14
CA LEU A 287 -14.82 6.12 -7.66
C LEU A 287 -15.48 6.76 -6.44
N ASP A 288 -16.80 6.65 -6.33
CA ASP A 288 -17.57 7.23 -5.21
C ASP A 288 -17.38 6.43 -3.91
N CYS A 289 -16.16 6.43 -3.38
CA CYS A 289 -15.77 5.75 -2.16
C CYS A 289 -14.74 6.55 -1.36
N GLY A 290 -14.33 6.00 -0.21
CA GLY A 290 -13.25 6.54 0.61
C GLY A 290 -11.90 5.95 0.22
N HIS A 291 -11.06 5.80 1.25
CA HIS A 291 -9.66 5.36 1.11
C HIS A 291 -9.51 3.89 0.69
N TRP A 292 -10.38 3.00 1.16
CA TRP A 292 -10.25 1.55 0.99
C TRP A 292 -10.86 1.07 -0.32
N ILE A 293 -10.46 1.67 -1.43
CA ILE A 293 -11.06 1.59 -2.77
C ILE A 293 -11.36 0.15 -3.18
N GLN A 294 -10.36 -0.75 -3.10
CA GLN A 294 -10.44 -2.15 -3.50
C GLN A 294 -11.35 -3.00 -2.60
N GLN A 295 -11.71 -2.46 -1.44
CA GLN A 295 -12.56 -3.10 -0.44
C GLN A 295 -13.95 -2.46 -0.35
N GLU A 296 -14.07 -1.14 -0.55
CA GLU A 296 -15.34 -0.42 -0.53
C GLU A 296 -16.15 -0.64 -1.82
N MET A 297 -15.46 -0.69 -2.96
CA MET A 297 -16.05 -0.89 -4.30
C MET A 297 -15.32 -1.98 -5.09
N PRO A 298 -15.31 -3.23 -4.61
CA PRO A 298 -14.52 -4.30 -5.22
C PRO A 298 -14.92 -4.61 -6.66
N GLU A 299 -16.21 -4.60 -6.98
CA GLU A 299 -16.72 -4.90 -8.32
C GLU A 299 -16.31 -3.82 -9.32
N GLU A 300 -16.47 -2.53 -8.95
CA GLU A 300 -16.09 -1.41 -9.80
C GLU A 300 -14.58 -1.32 -9.98
N THR A 301 -13.81 -1.54 -8.90
CA THR A 301 -12.36 -1.59 -8.95
C THR A 301 -11.88 -2.69 -9.91
N ASN A 302 -12.45 -3.89 -9.79
CA ASN A 302 -12.14 -5.02 -10.67
C ASN A 302 -12.50 -4.71 -12.13
N ARG A 303 -13.66 -4.11 -12.38
CA ARG A 303 -14.08 -3.72 -13.73
C ARG A 303 -13.09 -2.71 -14.35
N VAL A 304 -12.75 -1.64 -13.61
CA VAL A 304 -11.84 -0.59 -14.09
C VAL A 304 -10.46 -1.18 -14.40
N ILE A 305 -9.91 -2.00 -13.49
CA ILE A 305 -8.61 -2.66 -13.68
C ILE A 305 -8.65 -3.58 -14.90
N SER A 306 -9.66 -4.46 -15.02
CA SER A 306 -9.75 -5.43 -16.11
C SER A 306 -9.90 -4.75 -17.47
N GLU A 307 -10.82 -3.79 -17.58
CA GLU A 307 -11.04 -3.04 -18.83
C GLU A 307 -9.78 -2.26 -19.26
N TRP A 308 -9.03 -1.71 -18.29
CA TRP A 308 -7.77 -1.02 -18.59
C TRP A 308 -6.69 -2.00 -19.05
N LEU A 309 -6.50 -3.12 -18.35
CA LEU A 309 -5.54 -4.16 -18.74
C LEU A 309 -5.82 -4.71 -20.14
N ASP A 310 -7.10 -4.95 -20.47
CA ASP A 310 -7.51 -5.44 -21.80
C ASP A 310 -7.14 -4.46 -22.93
N ARG A 311 -7.23 -3.13 -22.68
CA ARG A 311 -6.82 -2.11 -23.64
C ARG A 311 -5.30 -2.00 -23.80
N GLN A 312 -4.55 -2.42 -22.78
CA GLN A 312 -3.08 -2.33 -22.80
C GLN A 312 -2.40 -3.59 -23.40
N GLY A 313 -3.10 -4.67 -23.65
CA GLY A 313 -2.61 -5.89 -24.33
C GLY A 313 -1.89 -6.85 -23.40
#